data_51ff496a9222f2e4b63f3c25cdcc0cea
#
_entry.id   51ff496a9222f2e4b63f3c25cdcc0cea
#
_cell.length_a   1.000
_cell.length_b   1.000
_cell.length_c   1.000
_cell.angle_alpha   90.00
_cell.angle_beta   90.00
_cell.angle_gamma   90.00
#
_symmetry.space_group_name_H-M   'P 1'
#
loop_
_entity.id
_entity.type
_entity.pdbx_description
1 polymer ?
#
loop_
_entity_poly.entity_id
_entity_poly.type
_entity_poly.pdbx_seq_one_letter_code
_entity_poly.pdbx_strand_id
1 'polypeptide(L)'
;AGVEDQESARELLSTQANLTFRDADDNLILDGSDLKEGKAKSDFSENGSPVVTLEMKDSNKFGEVTTELSQKPSPNNVLVIWLDFEEGVDSYAEEVMKPEPAFVSAPRVSQTINSSNVEISGNFTVEETKELAGILNAGALPVELNEVYSTSVGAQFGEEALNKTVFAGIVGVALVFIFMLLYYRVPGFVAVVTLSVYIYLILLVFTKI
;
A
#
# COMPACT_ATOMS: atom_id res chain seq x y z
N ALA A 1 -18.53 1.06 3.54
CA ALA A 1 -17.45 1.82 2.92
C ALA A 1 -16.40 0.80 2.50
N GLY A 2 -16.47 0.34 1.25
CA GLY A 2 -15.45 -0.51 0.66
C GLY A 2 -14.27 0.37 0.25
N VAL A 3 -13.05 -0.12 0.48
CA VAL A 3 -11.86 0.48 -0.10
C VAL A 3 -11.94 0.24 -1.60
N GLU A 4 -12.10 1.29 -2.40
CA GLU A 4 -12.27 1.21 -3.87
C GLU A 4 -11.00 0.71 -4.58
N ASP A 5 -9.89 0.59 -3.85
CA ASP A 5 -8.61 0.12 -4.39
C ASP A 5 -7.95 -0.89 -3.43
N GLN A 6 -8.48 -2.12 -3.46
CA GLN A 6 -7.92 -3.22 -2.69
C GLN A 6 -6.57 -3.68 -3.25
N GLU A 7 -6.33 -3.48 -4.54
CA GLU A 7 -5.09 -3.85 -5.21
C GLU A 7 -3.96 -2.90 -4.81
N SER A 8 -4.20 -1.60 -4.81
CA SER A 8 -3.22 -0.61 -4.32
C SER A 8 -2.96 -0.72 -2.81
N ALA A 9 -3.99 -1.02 -2.00
CA ALA A 9 -3.79 -1.28 -0.57
C ALA A 9 -3.02 -2.59 -0.32
N ARG A 10 -3.18 -3.57 -1.19
CA ARG A 10 -2.48 -4.85 -1.16
C ARG A 10 -1.03 -4.70 -1.63
N GLU A 11 -0.80 -3.93 -2.68
CA GLU A 11 0.52 -3.58 -3.17
C GLU A 11 1.32 -2.79 -2.12
N LEU A 12 0.69 -1.83 -1.44
CA LEU A 12 1.29 -1.11 -0.30
C LEU A 12 1.59 -2.00 0.91
N LEU A 13 0.83 -3.07 1.14
CA LEU A 13 1.04 -4.00 2.25
C LEU A 13 1.97 -5.18 1.90
N SER A 14 2.04 -5.57 0.62
CA SER A 14 2.92 -6.65 0.15
C SER A 14 4.29 -6.15 -0.23
N THR A 15 4.46 -4.87 -0.53
CA THR A 15 5.75 -4.24 -0.71
C THR A 15 6.31 -3.96 0.67
N GLN A 16 6.92 -4.96 1.29
CA GLN A 16 7.86 -4.71 2.38
C GLN A 16 9.02 -3.93 1.78
N ALA A 17 8.91 -2.63 1.87
CA ALA A 17 9.99 -1.76 1.50
C ALA A 17 11.20 -2.08 2.39
N ASN A 18 12.20 -2.69 1.82
CA ASN A 18 13.45 -2.98 2.52
C ASN A 18 14.20 -1.67 2.73
N LEU A 19 14.02 -1.11 3.93
CA LEU A 19 14.65 0.15 4.30
C LEU A 19 16.13 -0.08 4.58
N THR A 20 16.99 0.56 3.80
CA THR A 20 18.43 0.54 4.00
C THR A 20 19.01 1.95 4.07
N PHE A 21 20.04 2.10 4.88
CA PHE A 21 20.83 3.33 4.99
C PHE A 21 22.23 3.03 4.45
N ARG A 22 22.63 3.76 3.43
CA ARG A 22 23.89 3.53 2.72
C ARG A 22 24.74 4.79 2.68
N ASP A 23 26.04 4.64 2.46
CA ASP A 23 26.91 5.78 2.22
C ASP A 23 26.89 6.22 0.74
N ALA A 24 27.71 7.20 0.40
CA ALA A 24 27.84 7.68 -0.98
C ALA A 24 28.45 6.64 -1.95
N ASP A 25 29.07 5.59 -1.44
CA ASP A 25 29.68 4.49 -2.20
C ASP A 25 28.77 3.26 -2.24
N ASP A 26 27.47 3.41 -1.89
CA ASP A 26 26.42 2.39 -1.85
C ASP A 26 26.65 1.28 -0.82
N ASN A 27 27.59 1.42 0.11
CA ASN A 27 27.80 0.45 1.17
C ASN A 27 26.68 0.49 2.20
N LEU A 28 26.13 -0.68 2.55
CA LEU A 28 25.14 -0.80 3.61
C LEU A 28 25.74 -0.43 4.96
N ILE A 29 25.13 0.51 5.68
CA ILE A 29 25.60 0.99 6.98
C ILE A 29 24.63 0.58 8.09
N LEU A 30 23.33 0.80 7.86
CA LEU A 30 22.24 0.49 8.77
C LEU A 30 21.05 -0.02 7.96
N ASP A 31 20.17 -0.76 8.61
CA ASP A 31 18.91 -1.21 8.02
C ASP A 31 17.71 -0.89 8.91
N GLY A 32 16.51 -1.24 8.44
CA GLY A 32 15.27 -0.97 9.18
C GLY A 32 15.25 -1.61 10.56
N SER A 33 15.99 -2.70 10.78
CA SER A 33 16.07 -3.37 12.09
C SER A 33 16.81 -2.56 13.17
N ASP A 34 17.61 -1.58 12.76
CA ASP A 34 18.32 -0.64 13.66
C ASP A 34 17.40 0.46 14.22
N LEU A 35 16.21 0.62 13.64
CA LEU A 35 15.20 1.58 14.09
C LEU A 35 14.29 0.96 15.16
N LYS A 36 13.79 1.80 16.08
CA LYS A 36 12.69 1.43 16.98
C LYS A 36 11.36 1.51 16.23
N GLU A 37 10.61 0.44 16.29
CA GLU A 37 9.32 0.30 15.63
C GLU A 37 8.31 1.37 16.06
N GLY A 38 7.60 1.96 15.09
CA GLY A 38 6.54 2.93 15.34
C GLY A 38 7.01 4.25 15.96
N LYS A 39 8.31 4.56 15.93
CA LYS A 39 8.88 5.77 16.51
C LYS A 39 9.18 6.89 15.51
N ALA A 40 9.12 6.61 14.20
CA ALA A 40 9.24 7.66 13.21
C ALA A 40 7.96 8.53 13.19
N LYS A 41 8.14 9.87 13.22
CA LYS A 41 7.05 10.85 13.27
C LYS A 41 7.40 12.08 12.46
N SER A 42 6.39 12.64 11.77
CA SER A 42 6.46 13.99 11.25
C SER A 42 6.41 15.00 12.42
N ASP A 43 7.34 15.93 12.44
CA ASP A 43 7.48 16.96 13.48
C ASP A 43 7.99 18.28 12.86
N PHE A 44 8.22 19.26 13.68
CA PHE A 44 8.82 20.53 13.27
C PHE A 44 10.11 20.78 14.06
N SER A 45 11.15 21.17 13.34
CA SER A 45 12.40 21.61 13.96
C SER A 45 12.22 22.93 14.73
N GLU A 46 13.21 23.33 15.53
CA GLU A 46 13.18 24.56 16.31
C GLU A 46 12.93 25.84 15.47
N ASN A 47 13.31 25.83 14.22
CA ASN A 47 13.07 26.91 13.24
C ASN A 47 11.72 26.78 12.49
N GLY A 48 10.88 25.79 12.83
CA GLY A 48 9.56 25.60 12.27
C GLY A 48 9.55 24.90 10.91
N SER A 49 10.67 24.34 10.44
CA SER A 49 10.72 23.54 9.21
C SER A 49 10.22 22.13 9.47
N PRO A 50 9.45 21.52 8.53
CA PRO A 50 9.02 20.14 8.67
C PRO A 50 10.22 19.17 8.67
N VAL A 51 10.22 18.21 9.59
CA VAL A 51 11.26 17.20 9.76
C VAL A 51 10.65 15.85 10.09
N VAL A 52 11.43 14.79 9.96
CA VAL A 52 11.06 13.47 10.48
C VAL A 52 11.94 13.13 11.66
N THR A 53 11.34 12.90 12.81
CA THR A 53 12.03 12.39 13.99
C THR A 53 11.92 10.87 14.04
N LEU A 54 12.97 10.18 14.43
CA LEU A 54 13.02 8.74 14.59
C LEU A 54 13.90 8.35 15.78
N GLU A 55 13.76 7.13 16.25
CA GLU A 55 14.51 6.64 17.41
C GLU A 55 15.32 5.39 17.01
N MET A 56 16.63 5.45 17.24
CA MET A 56 17.56 4.33 16.99
C MET A 56 17.55 3.35 18.17
N LYS A 57 17.69 2.05 17.90
CA LYS A 57 17.83 1.03 18.95
C LYS A 57 19.16 1.15 19.68
N ASP A 58 20.25 1.41 18.95
CA ASP A 58 21.60 1.54 19.49
C ASP A 58 22.22 2.90 19.09
N SER A 59 22.31 3.79 20.07
CA SER A 59 22.91 5.12 19.90
C SER A 59 24.43 5.06 19.70
N ASN A 60 25.12 4.02 20.20
CA ASN A 60 26.56 3.90 20.03
C ASN A 60 26.89 3.50 18.58
N LYS A 61 26.20 2.50 18.04
CA LYS A 61 26.32 2.10 16.63
C LYS A 61 26.07 3.29 15.71
N PHE A 62 25.03 4.08 15.99
CA PHE A 62 24.71 5.29 15.21
C PHE A 62 25.79 6.37 15.37
N GLY A 63 26.35 6.52 16.57
CA GLY A 63 27.46 7.43 16.86
C GLY A 63 28.71 7.06 16.07
N GLU A 64 29.08 5.78 15.99
CA GLU A 64 30.23 5.29 15.21
C GLU A 64 30.03 5.58 13.70
N VAL A 65 28.87 5.24 13.18
CA VAL A 65 28.49 5.49 11.78
C VAL A 65 28.55 6.98 11.42
N THR A 66 27.93 7.82 12.24
CA THR A 66 27.92 9.27 11.99
C THR A 66 29.30 9.91 12.16
N THR A 67 30.17 9.34 13.01
CA THR A 67 31.57 9.74 13.10
C THR A 67 32.32 9.47 11.80
N GLU A 68 32.20 8.26 11.26
CA GLU A 68 32.83 7.87 10.02
C GLU A 68 32.35 8.72 8.84
N LEU A 69 31.03 8.89 8.71
CA LEU A 69 30.44 9.71 7.64
C LEU A 69 30.86 11.19 7.75
N SER A 70 30.92 11.75 8.96
CA SER A 70 31.32 13.15 9.14
C SER A 70 32.77 13.45 8.78
N GLN A 71 33.64 12.41 8.73
CA GLN A 71 35.05 12.52 8.30
C GLN A 71 35.22 12.43 6.79
N LYS A 72 34.21 11.95 6.06
CA LYS A 72 34.23 11.92 4.60
C LYS A 72 34.18 13.36 4.03
N PRO A 73 34.93 13.66 2.95
CA PRO A 73 34.86 14.97 2.32
C PRO A 73 33.50 15.21 1.68
N SER A 74 33.01 16.46 1.73
CA SER A 74 31.81 16.83 0.97
C SER A 74 32.06 16.66 -0.54
N PRO A 75 31.07 16.11 -1.32
CA PRO A 75 29.70 15.82 -0.96
C PRO A 75 29.43 14.39 -0.41
N ASN A 76 30.47 13.57 -0.16
CA ASN A 76 30.33 12.16 0.17
C ASN A 76 29.96 11.89 1.66
N ASN A 77 29.82 12.94 2.47
CA ASN A 77 29.41 12.84 3.87
C ASN A 77 27.87 12.76 4.00
N VAL A 78 27.26 11.83 3.32
CA VAL A 78 25.79 11.63 3.28
C VAL A 78 25.38 10.27 3.83
N LEU A 79 24.22 10.22 4.40
CA LEU A 79 23.53 8.97 4.78
C LEU A 79 22.32 8.81 3.85
N VAL A 80 22.44 7.98 2.85
CA VAL A 80 21.43 7.82 1.81
C VAL A 80 20.38 6.80 2.30
N ILE A 81 19.11 7.20 2.28
CA ILE A 81 17.98 6.39 2.71
C ILE A 81 17.33 5.80 1.47
N TRP A 82 17.36 4.48 1.35
CA TRP A 82 16.79 3.75 0.26
C TRP A 82 15.62 2.87 0.70
N LEU A 83 14.66 2.73 -0.20
CA LEU A 83 13.65 1.68 -0.17
C LEU A 83 13.94 0.73 -1.32
N ASP A 84 13.99 -0.58 -1.00
CA ASP A 84 14.18 -1.65 -2.00
C ASP A 84 15.41 -1.47 -2.88
N PHE A 85 16.54 -1.07 -2.28
CA PHE A 85 17.80 -0.94 -3.00
C PHE A 85 18.21 -2.24 -3.68
N GLU A 86 18.38 -2.20 -5.00
CA GLU A 86 18.83 -3.34 -5.81
C GLU A 86 20.33 -3.24 -6.09
N GLU A 87 21.10 -4.19 -5.53
CA GLU A 87 22.56 -4.23 -5.69
C GLU A 87 22.94 -4.44 -7.15
N GLY A 88 23.76 -3.55 -7.69
CA GLY A 88 24.22 -3.57 -9.10
C GLY A 88 23.23 -2.90 -10.09
N VAL A 89 22.10 -2.39 -9.63
CA VAL A 89 21.12 -1.61 -10.42
C VAL A 89 21.08 -0.18 -9.91
N ASP A 90 20.92 0.00 -8.59
CA ASP A 90 20.84 1.31 -7.96
C ASP A 90 22.24 1.81 -7.56
N SER A 91 22.47 3.11 -7.74
CA SER A 91 23.67 3.79 -7.28
C SER A 91 23.41 5.24 -6.94
N TYR A 92 23.85 5.68 -5.76
CA TYR A 92 23.74 7.09 -5.35
C TYR A 92 24.40 8.03 -6.33
N ALA A 93 25.57 7.65 -6.87
CA ALA A 93 26.31 8.48 -7.82
C ALA A 93 25.55 8.77 -9.12
N GLU A 94 24.74 7.83 -9.57
CA GLU A 94 23.90 7.97 -10.76
C GLU A 94 22.57 8.67 -10.45
N GLU A 95 21.93 8.29 -9.33
CA GLU A 95 20.63 8.81 -8.95
C GLU A 95 20.65 10.26 -8.50
N VAL A 96 21.71 10.73 -7.84
CA VAL A 96 21.84 12.12 -7.35
C VAL A 96 21.82 13.16 -8.48
N MET A 97 22.07 12.74 -9.72
CA MET A 97 22.06 13.61 -10.90
C MET A 97 20.68 13.65 -11.59
N LYS A 98 19.76 12.80 -11.19
CA LYS A 98 18.41 12.75 -11.77
C LYS A 98 17.48 13.78 -11.11
N PRO A 99 16.52 14.34 -11.85
CA PRO A 99 15.53 15.27 -11.28
C PRO A 99 14.59 14.59 -10.26
N GLU A 100 14.35 13.29 -10.43
CA GLU A 100 13.59 12.44 -9.52
C GLU A 100 14.45 11.21 -9.16
N PRO A 101 15.27 11.30 -8.09
CA PRO A 101 16.12 10.20 -7.67
C PRO A 101 15.29 9.05 -7.04
N ALA A 102 15.76 7.82 -7.19
CA ALA A 102 15.12 6.64 -6.61
C ALA A 102 15.28 6.54 -5.09
N PHE A 103 16.29 7.20 -4.49
CA PHE A 103 16.44 7.24 -3.04
C PHE A 103 15.44 8.21 -2.39
N VAL A 104 15.00 7.88 -1.19
CA VAL A 104 14.01 8.67 -0.43
C VAL A 104 14.59 10.00 0.05
N SER A 105 15.81 9.98 0.59
CA SER A 105 16.51 11.16 1.11
C SER A 105 17.99 10.88 1.28
N ALA A 106 18.82 11.92 1.23
CA ALA A 106 20.27 11.83 1.42
C ALA A 106 20.78 12.97 2.33
N PRO A 107 20.42 12.97 3.63
CA PRO A 107 20.88 13.98 4.57
C PRO A 107 22.39 13.95 4.74
N ARG A 108 22.98 15.15 4.89
CA ARG A 108 24.41 15.28 5.17
C ARG A 108 24.70 15.12 6.64
N VAL A 109 25.75 14.36 6.94
CA VAL A 109 26.25 14.16 8.30
C VAL A 109 27.44 15.08 8.52
N SER A 110 27.28 16.13 9.32
CA SER A 110 28.32 17.12 9.56
C SER A 110 29.08 16.88 10.87
N GLN A 111 28.55 16.07 11.77
CA GLN A 111 29.13 15.76 13.07
C GLN A 111 28.65 14.41 13.60
N THR A 112 29.37 13.90 14.58
CA THR A 112 28.97 12.69 15.32
C THR A 112 27.65 12.94 16.08
N ILE A 113 26.72 12.00 15.96
CA ILE A 113 25.40 12.05 16.61
C ILE A 113 25.31 10.89 17.62
N ASN A 114 25.65 11.16 18.87
CA ASN A 114 25.53 10.19 19.96
C ASN A 114 24.16 10.31 20.65
N SER A 115 23.09 10.15 19.87
CA SER A 115 21.71 10.23 20.36
C SER A 115 20.89 9.10 19.78
N SER A 116 19.99 8.55 20.58
CA SER A 116 18.96 7.63 20.06
C SER A 116 17.87 8.38 19.30
N ASN A 117 17.62 9.66 19.63
CA ASN A 117 16.68 10.48 18.88
C ASN A 117 17.41 11.17 17.73
N VAL A 118 16.95 10.93 16.52
CA VAL A 118 17.54 11.43 15.29
C VAL A 118 16.48 12.24 14.54
N GLU A 119 16.93 13.32 13.91
CA GLU A 119 16.11 14.16 13.07
C GLU A 119 16.60 14.11 11.62
N ILE A 120 15.72 13.80 10.69
CA ILE A 120 15.96 13.92 9.25
C ILE A 120 15.41 15.28 8.82
N SER A 121 16.30 16.19 8.54
CA SER A 121 15.99 17.52 8.03
C SER A 121 16.28 17.62 6.53
N GLY A 122 15.47 18.43 5.82
CA GLY A 122 15.59 18.65 4.39
C GLY A 122 14.61 19.72 3.93
N ASN A 123 14.48 19.86 2.61
CA ASN A 123 13.47 20.75 2.04
C ASN A 123 12.15 20.01 1.87
N PHE A 124 11.57 19.57 2.99
CA PHE A 124 10.35 18.79 3.03
C PHE A 124 9.10 19.63 3.21
N THR A 125 8.02 19.20 2.61
CA THR A 125 6.65 19.60 2.97
C THR A 125 6.16 18.76 4.16
N VAL A 126 5.06 19.18 4.79
CA VAL A 126 4.42 18.41 5.89
C VAL A 126 3.90 17.05 5.39
N GLU A 127 3.43 17.00 4.17
CA GLU A 127 2.93 15.78 3.52
C GLU A 127 4.07 14.79 3.31
N GLU A 128 5.20 15.22 2.76
CA GLU A 128 6.39 14.38 2.54
C GLU A 128 6.97 13.85 3.85
N THR A 129 6.97 14.64 4.92
CA THR A 129 7.44 14.15 6.24
C THR A 129 6.52 13.09 6.83
N LYS A 130 5.21 13.17 6.60
CA LYS A 130 4.25 12.13 7.05
C LYS A 130 4.42 10.83 6.26
N GLU A 131 4.61 10.95 4.95
CA GLU A 131 4.86 9.81 4.07
C GLU A 131 6.16 9.11 4.45
N LEU A 132 7.26 9.87 4.58
CA LEU A 132 8.55 9.35 5.01
C LEU A 132 8.48 8.67 6.40
N ALA A 133 7.78 9.27 7.35
CA ALA A 133 7.58 8.64 8.67
C ALA A 133 6.78 7.33 8.57
N GLY A 134 5.80 7.26 7.68
CA GLY A 134 5.05 6.03 7.39
C GLY A 134 5.96 4.92 6.83
N ILE A 135 6.77 5.25 5.85
CA ILE A 135 7.75 4.37 5.21
C ILE A 135 8.77 3.85 6.24
N LEU A 136 9.36 4.74 7.05
CA LEU A 136 10.34 4.38 8.08
C LEU A 136 9.73 3.44 9.14
N ASN A 137 8.47 3.65 9.52
CA ASN A 137 7.77 2.75 10.44
C ASN A 137 7.47 1.38 9.82
N ALA A 138 7.10 1.34 8.54
CA ALA A 138 6.87 0.08 7.82
C ALA A 138 8.18 -0.72 7.64
N GLY A 139 9.26 -0.05 7.24
CA GLY A 139 10.58 -0.68 7.04
C GLY A 139 11.31 -1.07 8.34
N ALA A 140 10.86 -0.57 9.49
CA ALA A 140 11.40 -0.96 10.80
C ALA A 140 10.84 -2.30 11.33
N LEU A 141 9.86 -2.90 10.65
CA LEU A 141 9.29 -4.19 11.06
C LEU A 141 10.25 -5.35 10.71
N PRO A 142 10.66 -6.18 11.67
CA PRO A 142 11.68 -7.22 11.46
C PRO A 142 11.14 -8.52 10.84
N VAL A 143 9.94 -8.52 10.28
CA VAL A 143 9.24 -9.71 9.79
C VAL A 143 8.86 -9.58 8.33
N GLU A 144 9.25 -10.57 7.53
CA GLU A 144 8.63 -10.77 6.21
C GLU A 144 7.16 -11.12 6.40
N LEU A 145 6.27 -10.21 5.95
CA LEU A 145 4.84 -10.48 5.91
C LEU A 145 4.54 -11.41 4.73
N ASN A 146 4.65 -12.72 4.95
CA ASN A 146 4.14 -13.67 3.97
C ASN A 146 2.62 -13.74 4.09
N GLU A 147 1.92 -13.31 3.06
CA GLU A 147 0.47 -13.46 2.97
C GLU A 147 0.12 -14.96 2.90
N VAL A 148 -0.26 -15.55 4.05
CA VAL A 148 -0.58 -16.97 4.15
C VAL A 148 -1.97 -17.27 3.61
N TYR A 149 -2.88 -16.29 3.63
CA TYR A 149 -4.23 -16.43 3.11
C TYR A 149 -4.89 -15.06 2.90
N SER A 150 -5.31 -14.76 1.69
CA SER A 150 -6.14 -13.60 1.37
C SER A 150 -7.45 -14.07 0.75
N THR A 151 -8.56 -13.84 1.45
CA THR A 151 -9.90 -14.05 0.88
C THR A 151 -10.48 -12.68 0.57
N SER A 152 -10.25 -12.19 -0.62
CA SER A 152 -11.01 -11.05 -1.10
C SER A 152 -12.41 -11.52 -1.50
N VAL A 153 -13.43 -11.18 -0.70
CA VAL A 153 -14.83 -11.34 -1.10
C VAL A 153 -15.15 -10.19 -2.06
N GLY A 154 -14.50 -10.21 -3.22
CA GLY A 154 -14.66 -9.19 -4.24
C GLY A 154 -15.93 -9.34 -5.06
N ALA A 155 -16.19 -8.35 -5.90
CA ALA A 155 -17.34 -8.25 -6.81
C ALA A 155 -17.56 -9.49 -7.72
N GLN A 156 -16.55 -10.33 -7.93
CA GLN A 156 -16.66 -11.59 -8.67
C GLN A 156 -17.66 -12.57 -8.05
N PHE A 157 -17.77 -12.64 -6.72
CA PHE A 157 -18.80 -13.48 -6.09
C PHE A 157 -20.20 -12.91 -6.30
N GLY A 158 -20.36 -11.60 -6.43
CA GLY A 158 -21.61 -10.94 -6.75
C GLY A 158 -22.09 -11.29 -8.18
N GLU A 159 -21.24 -11.21 -9.17
CA GLU A 159 -21.58 -11.50 -10.57
C GLU A 159 -21.89 -12.99 -10.80
N GLU A 160 -21.08 -13.88 -10.25
CA GLU A 160 -21.30 -15.32 -10.40
C GLU A 160 -22.54 -15.80 -9.63
N ALA A 161 -22.79 -15.26 -8.43
CA ALA A 161 -24.01 -15.52 -7.66
C ALA A 161 -25.25 -14.95 -8.37
N LEU A 162 -25.14 -13.76 -8.97
CA LEU A 162 -26.23 -13.12 -9.70
C LEU A 162 -26.58 -13.94 -10.96
N ASN A 163 -25.61 -14.39 -11.74
CA ASN A 163 -25.81 -15.22 -12.92
C ASN A 163 -26.45 -16.57 -12.56
N LYS A 164 -25.98 -17.23 -11.49
CA LYS A 164 -26.57 -18.48 -11.00
C LYS A 164 -28.01 -18.28 -10.51
N THR A 165 -28.29 -17.17 -9.83
CA THR A 165 -29.63 -16.84 -9.34
C THR A 165 -30.59 -16.53 -10.48
N VAL A 166 -30.18 -15.77 -11.47
CA VAL A 166 -30.96 -15.46 -12.68
C VAL A 166 -31.28 -16.76 -13.45
N PHE A 167 -30.28 -17.61 -13.65
CA PHE A 167 -30.47 -18.90 -14.34
C PHE A 167 -31.46 -19.79 -13.56
N ALA A 168 -31.30 -19.92 -12.25
CA ALA A 168 -32.24 -20.68 -11.40
C ALA A 168 -33.67 -20.11 -11.47
N GLY A 169 -33.82 -18.79 -11.50
CA GLY A 169 -35.10 -18.11 -11.67
C GLY A 169 -35.77 -18.44 -13.00
N ILE A 170 -35.02 -18.39 -14.10
CA ILE A 170 -35.52 -18.75 -15.44
C ILE A 170 -36.00 -20.20 -15.49
N VAL A 171 -35.21 -21.13 -14.94
CA VAL A 171 -35.56 -22.55 -14.87
C VAL A 171 -36.82 -22.75 -14.04
N GLY A 172 -36.96 -22.07 -12.89
CA GLY A 172 -38.14 -22.12 -12.03
C GLY A 172 -39.40 -21.64 -12.76
N VAL A 173 -39.34 -20.50 -13.43
CA VAL A 173 -40.46 -19.96 -14.23
C VAL A 173 -40.85 -20.92 -15.36
N ALA A 174 -39.85 -21.47 -16.07
CA ALA A 174 -40.12 -22.42 -17.15
C ALA A 174 -40.85 -23.69 -16.66
N LEU A 175 -40.45 -24.22 -15.51
CA LEU A 175 -41.14 -25.40 -14.89
C LEU A 175 -42.59 -25.06 -14.51
N VAL A 176 -42.82 -23.88 -13.96
CA VAL A 176 -44.19 -23.43 -13.64
C VAL A 176 -45.03 -23.30 -14.91
N PHE A 177 -44.49 -22.74 -15.98
CA PHE A 177 -45.18 -22.60 -17.27
C PHE A 177 -45.55 -23.98 -17.83
N ILE A 178 -44.60 -24.91 -17.86
CA ILE A 178 -44.84 -26.28 -18.34
C ILE A 178 -45.91 -26.94 -17.50
N PHE A 179 -45.83 -26.85 -16.20
CA PHE A 179 -46.84 -27.43 -15.30
C PHE A 179 -48.24 -26.85 -15.56
N MET A 180 -48.36 -25.53 -15.69
CA MET A 180 -49.64 -24.87 -15.96
C MET A 180 -50.23 -25.27 -17.29
N LEU A 181 -49.44 -25.41 -18.33
CA LEU A 181 -49.91 -25.84 -19.66
C LEU A 181 -50.34 -27.30 -19.67
N LEU A 182 -49.60 -28.19 -19.03
CA LEU A 182 -49.94 -29.60 -18.97
C LEU A 182 -51.16 -29.93 -18.10
N TYR A 183 -51.23 -29.29 -16.93
CA TYR A 183 -52.26 -29.58 -15.94
C TYR A 183 -53.59 -28.85 -16.24
N TYR A 184 -53.51 -27.52 -16.49
CA TYR A 184 -54.71 -26.67 -16.70
C TYR A 184 -55.08 -26.47 -18.16
N ARG A 185 -54.31 -26.93 -19.12
CA ARG A 185 -54.57 -26.81 -20.56
C ARG A 185 -54.95 -25.36 -20.97
N VAL A 186 -56.20 -25.12 -21.44
CA VAL A 186 -56.64 -23.80 -21.96
C VAL A 186 -56.58 -22.69 -20.88
N PRO A 187 -57.12 -22.87 -19.63
CA PRO A 187 -56.94 -21.89 -18.59
C PRO A 187 -55.46 -21.66 -18.19
N GLY A 188 -54.63 -22.71 -18.29
CA GLY A 188 -53.18 -22.58 -18.02
C GLY A 188 -52.47 -21.69 -19.04
N PHE A 189 -52.88 -21.68 -20.30
CA PHE A 189 -52.34 -20.78 -21.29
C PHE A 189 -52.60 -19.30 -20.97
N VAL A 190 -53.83 -18.99 -20.57
CA VAL A 190 -54.19 -17.61 -20.16
C VAL A 190 -53.34 -17.16 -18.95
N ALA A 191 -53.20 -18.06 -17.96
CA ALA A 191 -52.39 -17.80 -16.76
C ALA A 191 -50.91 -17.54 -17.12
N VAL A 192 -50.31 -18.33 -18.01
CA VAL A 192 -48.92 -18.14 -18.47
C VAL A 192 -48.73 -16.77 -19.18
N VAL A 193 -49.66 -16.37 -20.04
CA VAL A 193 -49.62 -15.06 -20.71
C VAL A 193 -49.69 -13.92 -19.68
N THR A 194 -50.62 -14.00 -18.75
CA THR A 194 -50.77 -13.00 -17.68
C THR A 194 -49.54 -12.90 -16.81
N LEU A 195 -48.95 -14.01 -16.41
CA LEU A 195 -47.73 -14.05 -15.61
C LEU A 195 -46.53 -13.49 -16.37
N SER A 196 -46.43 -13.79 -17.68
CA SER A 196 -45.36 -13.23 -18.53
C SER A 196 -45.44 -11.70 -18.64
N VAL A 197 -46.64 -11.16 -18.84
CA VAL A 197 -46.86 -9.70 -18.86
C VAL A 197 -46.52 -9.08 -17.50
N TYR A 198 -46.88 -9.73 -16.40
CA TYR A 198 -46.55 -9.24 -15.06
C TYR A 198 -45.05 -9.20 -14.80
N ILE A 199 -44.33 -10.26 -15.15
CA ILE A 199 -42.86 -10.32 -15.04
C ILE A 199 -42.23 -9.21 -15.88
N TYR A 200 -42.71 -9.02 -17.14
CA TYR A 200 -42.19 -7.97 -18.01
C TYR A 200 -42.38 -6.57 -17.41
N LEU A 201 -43.56 -6.27 -16.84
CA LEU A 201 -43.84 -4.99 -16.20
C LEU A 201 -42.95 -4.73 -14.98
N ILE A 202 -42.71 -5.75 -14.15
CA ILE A 202 -41.80 -5.64 -13.00
C ILE A 202 -40.39 -5.31 -13.47
N LEU A 203 -39.86 -6.05 -14.46
CA LEU A 203 -38.52 -5.79 -14.99
C LEU A 203 -38.38 -4.40 -15.61
N LEU A 204 -39.46 -3.93 -16.28
CA LEU A 204 -39.48 -2.59 -16.85
C LEU A 204 -39.40 -1.49 -15.78
N VAL A 205 -40.11 -1.66 -14.67
CA VAL A 205 -40.07 -0.73 -13.52
C VAL A 205 -38.66 -0.71 -12.92
N PHE A 206 -38.08 -1.87 -12.66
CA PHE A 206 -36.73 -1.96 -12.08
C PHE A 206 -35.63 -1.40 -13.00
N THR A 207 -35.83 -1.44 -14.31
CA THR A 207 -34.83 -0.90 -15.27
C THR A 207 -34.97 0.61 -15.46
N LYS A 208 -36.13 1.21 -15.07
CA LYS A 208 -36.41 2.64 -15.22
C LYS A 208 -36.16 3.49 -13.96
N ILE A 209 -36.01 2.84 -12.80
CA ILE A 209 -35.67 3.44 -11.51
C ILE A 209 -34.17 3.31 -11.27
#